data_874bbf1c5234b9224e06c09d34207937
#
_entry.id   874bbf1c5234b9224e06c09d34207937
#
_cell.length_a   1.000
_cell.length_b   1.000
_cell.length_c   1.000
_cell.angle_alpha   90.00
_cell.angle_beta   90.00
_cell.angle_gamma   90.00
#
_symmetry.space_group_name_H-M   'P 1'
#
loop_
_entity.id
_entity.type
_entity.pdbx_description
1 polymer ?
#
loop_
_entity_poly.entity_id
_entity_poly.type
_entity_poly.pdbx_seq_one_letter_code
_entity_poly.pdbx_strand_id
1 'polypeptide(L)'
;MKQVEMNQNSRLTPHFTLGELCKTKYVTADGNIPSRAVIENLIRVCGWLEELRVVAGVRPRSKVFAGVRPQSKVGCAVDAGVRPQSKVASDCTLAPDPWAAPEAGEAIVINSGYRSPEVNRLAGGVPSSNHVTGCAVDIRCAGKEQMIRYAAILLDIADETKRDFDELLLEQHGSVCWLHFAVRSKDNRRKIAFLKV
;
A
#
# COMPACT_ATOMS: atom_id res chain seq x y z
N MET A 1 15.67 -29.25 -14.59
CA MET A 1 14.75 -28.28 -13.99
C MET A 1 14.25 -27.38 -15.11
N LYS A 2 12.94 -27.32 -15.39
CA LYS A 2 12.39 -26.42 -16.41
C LYS A 2 12.57 -24.99 -15.89
N GLN A 3 13.35 -24.17 -16.62
CA GLN A 3 13.31 -22.73 -16.45
C GLN A 3 11.87 -22.30 -16.73
N VAL A 4 11.21 -21.73 -15.73
CA VAL A 4 9.96 -21.02 -15.96
C VAL A 4 10.35 -19.78 -16.75
N GLU A 5 10.02 -19.71 -18.03
CA GLU A 5 10.13 -18.47 -18.80
C GLU A 5 9.29 -17.42 -18.11
N MET A 6 9.98 -16.47 -17.47
CA MET A 6 9.33 -15.40 -16.73
C MET A 6 8.84 -14.36 -17.74
N ASN A 7 7.58 -14.49 -18.11
CA ASN A 7 6.90 -13.48 -18.90
C ASN A 7 6.65 -12.25 -18.01
N GLN A 8 7.13 -11.09 -18.44
CA GLN A 8 6.89 -9.81 -17.74
C GLN A 8 5.39 -9.54 -17.48
N ASN A 9 4.51 -10.11 -18.29
CA ASN A 9 3.05 -10.02 -18.12
C ASN A 9 2.50 -10.99 -17.08
N SER A 10 3.34 -11.85 -16.45
CA SER A 10 2.90 -12.78 -15.40
C SER A 10 2.35 -11.99 -14.22
N ARG A 11 1.10 -12.26 -13.86
CA ARG A 11 0.47 -11.65 -12.69
C ARG A 11 1.00 -12.31 -11.43
N LEU A 12 1.45 -11.50 -10.48
CA LEU A 12 1.82 -11.93 -9.13
C LEU A 12 0.58 -11.97 -8.23
N THR A 13 -0.31 -11.01 -8.42
CA THR A 13 -1.62 -10.88 -7.77
C THR A 13 -2.63 -10.33 -8.79
N PRO A 14 -3.92 -10.21 -8.48
CA PRO A 14 -4.92 -9.74 -9.45
C PRO A 14 -4.59 -8.42 -10.15
N HIS A 15 -3.89 -7.49 -9.47
CA HIS A 15 -3.63 -6.15 -10.01
C HIS A 15 -2.15 -5.82 -10.22
N PHE A 16 -1.22 -6.70 -9.82
CA PHE A 16 0.22 -6.44 -9.95
C PHE A 16 0.90 -7.50 -10.80
N THR A 17 1.75 -7.05 -11.75
CA THR A 17 2.50 -7.93 -12.66
C THR A 17 3.99 -7.97 -12.29
N LEU A 18 4.66 -9.04 -12.68
CA LEU A 18 6.11 -9.19 -12.50
C LEU A 18 6.87 -8.07 -13.20
N GLY A 19 6.48 -7.71 -14.44
CA GLY A 19 7.13 -6.65 -15.20
C GLY A 19 7.04 -5.29 -14.53
N GLU A 20 5.90 -4.96 -13.91
CA GLU A 20 5.73 -3.73 -13.15
C GLU A 20 6.68 -3.68 -11.93
N LEU A 21 6.78 -4.78 -11.18
CA LEU A 21 7.63 -4.89 -9.99
C LEU A 21 9.13 -5.00 -10.31
N CYS A 22 9.50 -5.38 -11.52
CA CYS A 22 10.90 -5.47 -11.98
C CYS A 22 11.30 -4.35 -12.94
N LYS A 23 10.42 -3.37 -13.17
CA LYS A 23 10.69 -2.26 -14.08
C LYS A 23 11.87 -1.43 -13.59
N THR A 24 12.82 -1.17 -14.48
CA THR A 24 13.99 -0.32 -14.23
C THR A 24 14.34 0.50 -15.47
N LYS A 25 14.95 1.68 -15.27
CA LYS A 25 15.51 2.49 -16.35
C LYS A 25 16.95 2.09 -16.71
N TYR A 26 17.57 1.24 -15.89
CA TYR A 26 18.95 0.80 -16.09
C TYR A 26 18.97 -0.46 -16.93
N VAL A 27 19.88 -0.52 -17.89
CA VAL A 27 20.18 -1.72 -18.67
C VAL A 27 21.38 -2.40 -18.02
N THR A 28 21.20 -3.63 -17.56
CA THR A 28 22.21 -4.41 -16.85
C THR A 28 22.37 -5.77 -17.50
N ALA A 29 23.54 -6.37 -17.34
CA ALA A 29 23.86 -7.67 -17.95
C ALA A 29 22.95 -8.80 -17.42
N ASP A 30 22.49 -8.69 -16.17
CA ASP A 30 21.59 -9.67 -15.53
C ASP A 30 20.11 -9.46 -15.92
N GLY A 31 19.79 -8.40 -16.70
CA GLY A 31 18.43 -8.08 -17.14
C GLY A 31 17.44 -7.82 -16.03
N ASN A 32 17.90 -7.56 -14.80
CA ASN A 32 17.07 -7.39 -13.60
C ASN A 32 16.08 -8.56 -13.40
N ILE A 33 16.52 -9.79 -13.66
CA ILE A 33 15.68 -10.99 -13.59
C ILE A 33 15.64 -11.51 -12.15
N PRO A 34 14.46 -11.56 -11.48
CA PRO A 34 14.34 -12.01 -10.10
C PRO A 34 14.44 -13.55 -10.00
N SER A 35 15.05 -14.04 -8.92
CA SER A 35 14.98 -15.45 -8.56
C SER A 35 13.59 -15.85 -8.04
N ARG A 36 13.31 -17.16 -7.95
CA ARG A 36 12.04 -17.65 -7.37
C ARG A 36 11.80 -17.13 -5.95
N ALA A 37 12.82 -17.10 -5.11
CA ALA A 37 12.71 -16.58 -3.74
C ALA A 37 12.35 -15.10 -3.72
N VAL A 38 12.89 -14.29 -4.65
CA VAL A 38 12.53 -12.88 -4.82
C VAL A 38 11.07 -12.75 -5.24
N ILE A 39 10.59 -13.58 -6.16
CA ILE A 39 9.18 -13.58 -6.60
C ILE A 39 8.24 -13.87 -5.43
N GLU A 40 8.56 -14.84 -4.58
CA GLU A 40 7.77 -15.16 -3.37
C GLU A 40 7.70 -13.97 -2.40
N ASN A 41 8.79 -13.22 -2.27
CA ASN A 41 8.80 -11.99 -1.47
C ASN A 41 7.95 -10.88 -2.13
N LEU A 42 8.05 -10.69 -3.45
CA LEU A 42 7.22 -9.73 -4.17
C LEU A 42 5.73 -10.04 -4.03
N ILE A 43 5.33 -11.31 -4.13
CA ILE A 43 3.93 -11.74 -3.92
C ILE A 43 3.46 -11.34 -2.51
N ARG A 44 4.29 -11.50 -1.49
CA ARG A 44 3.97 -11.09 -0.11
C ARG A 44 3.72 -9.59 -0.01
N VAL A 45 4.58 -8.78 -0.62
CA VAL A 45 4.42 -7.31 -0.66
C VAL A 45 3.15 -6.94 -1.43
N CYS A 46 2.93 -7.56 -2.60
CA CYS A 46 1.73 -7.32 -3.41
C CYS A 46 0.43 -7.62 -2.64
N GLY A 47 0.41 -8.63 -1.76
CA GLY A 47 -0.74 -8.89 -0.90
C GLY A 47 -1.15 -7.69 -0.05
N TRP A 48 -0.19 -6.97 0.52
CA TRP A 48 -0.45 -5.72 1.25
C TRP A 48 -0.92 -4.59 0.33
N LEU A 49 -0.39 -4.53 -0.88
CA LEU A 49 -0.80 -3.52 -1.86
C LEU A 49 -2.22 -3.73 -2.37
N GLU A 50 -2.67 -4.99 -2.48
CA GLU A 50 -4.08 -5.29 -2.80
C GLU A 50 -5.03 -4.79 -1.71
N GLU A 51 -4.70 -5.01 -0.44
CA GLU A 51 -5.47 -4.50 0.69
C GLU A 51 -5.44 -2.96 0.73
N LEU A 52 -4.25 -2.35 0.56
CA LEU A 52 -4.11 -0.89 0.45
C LEU A 52 -5.01 -0.35 -0.67
N ARG A 53 -5.01 -0.98 -1.84
CA ARG A 53 -5.80 -0.60 -3.01
C ARG A 53 -7.30 -0.56 -2.67
N VAL A 54 -7.80 -1.62 -2.05
CA VAL A 54 -9.21 -1.73 -1.67
C VAL A 54 -9.60 -0.66 -0.66
N VAL A 55 -8.85 -0.55 0.44
CA VAL A 55 -9.17 0.41 1.51
C VAL A 55 -9.03 1.85 1.03
N ALA A 56 -8.02 2.15 0.21
CA ALA A 56 -7.83 3.49 -0.36
C ALA A 56 -8.96 3.90 -1.31
N GLY A 57 -9.54 2.95 -2.06
CA GLY A 57 -10.68 3.20 -2.95
C GLY A 57 -12.00 3.43 -2.22
N VAL A 58 -12.19 2.82 -1.05
CA VAL A 58 -13.43 2.93 -0.26
C VAL A 58 -13.43 4.15 0.68
N ARG A 59 -12.29 4.54 1.22
CA ARG A 59 -12.19 5.71 2.12
C ARG A 59 -12.16 7.01 1.32
N PRO A 60 -13.20 7.86 1.36
CA PRO A 60 -13.16 9.18 0.70
C PRO A 60 -12.06 10.03 1.31
N ARG A 61 -11.39 10.83 0.46
CA ARG A 61 -10.24 11.70 0.81
C ARG A 61 -10.44 12.59 2.05
N SER A 62 -11.68 12.89 2.44
CA SER A 62 -12.02 13.82 3.53
C SER A 62 -12.18 13.19 4.93
N LYS A 63 -12.09 11.86 5.10
CA LYS A 63 -12.39 11.21 6.39
C LYS A 63 -11.17 10.81 7.25
N VAL A 64 -9.95 10.98 6.78
CA VAL A 64 -8.74 10.62 7.54
C VAL A 64 -8.54 11.49 8.80
N PHE A 65 -9.18 12.68 8.88
CA PHE A 65 -9.09 13.59 10.02
C PHE A 65 -10.37 13.73 10.85
N ALA A 66 -11.40 12.91 10.61
CA ALA A 66 -12.68 13.01 11.34
C ALA A 66 -12.65 12.37 12.75
N GLY A 67 -11.51 11.85 13.21
CA GLY A 67 -11.37 11.14 14.49
C GLY A 67 -10.92 11.98 15.67
N VAL A 68 -10.54 13.26 15.50
CA VAL A 68 -10.18 14.14 16.62
C VAL A 68 -11.35 15.07 16.90
N ARG A 69 -12.30 14.63 17.72
CA ARG A 69 -13.27 15.54 18.33
C ARG A 69 -12.58 16.32 19.44
N PRO A 70 -12.52 17.67 19.37
CA PRO A 70 -12.27 18.45 20.58
C PRO A 70 -13.47 18.28 21.50
N GLN A 71 -13.24 17.77 22.70
CA GLN A 71 -14.25 17.79 23.75
C GLN A 71 -14.44 19.26 24.19
N SER A 72 -15.44 19.93 23.69
CA SER A 72 -15.97 21.13 24.30
C SER A 72 -17.29 20.80 25.02
N LYS A 73 -17.19 20.71 26.34
CA LYS A 73 -18.35 20.78 27.20
C LYS A 73 -18.93 22.19 27.12
N VAL A 74 -20.13 22.37 26.63
CA VAL A 74 -21.09 23.37 27.11
C VAL A 74 -22.46 22.78 26.96
N GLY A 75 -23.14 22.58 28.09
CA GLY A 75 -24.53 22.23 28.17
C GLY A 75 -25.41 23.43 27.89
N CYS A 76 -26.54 23.17 27.27
CA CYS A 76 -27.81 23.89 27.52
C CYS A 76 -28.97 22.99 27.13
N ALA A 77 -29.85 22.78 28.06
CA ALA A 77 -31.15 22.15 27.90
C ALA A 77 -32.12 23.07 27.15
N VAL A 78 -33.14 22.48 26.60
CA VAL A 78 -34.58 22.77 26.44
C VAL A 78 -35.03 22.41 25.02
N ASP A 79 -36.03 21.76 24.69
CA ASP A 79 -37.39 21.51 25.12
C ASP A 79 -38.14 20.74 24.01
N ALA A 80 -39.16 20.13 24.38
CA ALA A 80 -40.11 19.26 23.74
C ALA A 80 -40.63 19.65 22.34
N GLY A 81 -40.96 18.58 21.56
CA GLY A 81 -42.17 18.65 20.73
C GLY A 81 -42.04 18.19 19.30
N VAL A 82 -42.84 17.17 18.99
CA VAL A 82 -43.36 16.79 17.67
C VAL A 82 -42.68 15.62 16.96
N ARG A 83 -43.30 14.46 17.11
CA ARG A 83 -43.18 13.35 16.13
C ARG A 83 -43.89 13.73 14.84
N PRO A 84 -43.38 13.30 13.70
CA PRO A 84 -44.20 12.62 12.70
C PRO A 84 -43.71 11.21 12.44
N GLN A 85 -44.69 10.32 12.41
CA GLN A 85 -44.55 8.98 11.89
C GLN A 85 -44.33 9.03 10.38
N SER A 86 -43.32 8.34 9.87
CA SER A 86 -43.30 7.96 8.47
C SER A 86 -42.68 6.56 8.31
N LYS A 87 -43.54 5.68 7.93
CA LYS A 87 -43.41 4.46 7.13
C LYS A 87 -42.03 3.84 7.02
N VAL A 88 -41.93 2.68 7.64
CA VAL A 88 -40.89 1.68 7.43
C VAL A 88 -40.97 1.23 5.97
N ALA A 89 -40.05 1.67 5.15
CA ALA A 89 -39.68 0.98 3.92
C ALA A 89 -38.57 -0.01 4.31
N SER A 90 -38.90 -1.27 4.27
CA SER A 90 -37.98 -2.39 4.40
C SER A 90 -37.13 -2.43 3.14
N ASP A 91 -36.03 -1.73 3.15
CA ASP A 91 -34.94 -1.95 2.18
C ASP A 91 -33.87 -2.78 2.87
N CYS A 92 -33.99 -4.08 2.68
CA CYS A 92 -33.00 -5.07 3.05
C CYS A 92 -31.91 -5.02 2.00
N THR A 93 -31.10 -3.97 2.02
CA THR A 93 -29.85 -3.93 1.26
C THR A 93 -28.91 -4.93 1.93
N LEU A 94 -28.82 -6.12 1.32
CA LEU A 94 -27.78 -7.11 1.58
C LEU A 94 -26.46 -6.38 1.72
N ALA A 95 -25.74 -6.68 2.81
CA ALA A 95 -24.36 -6.24 2.97
C ALA A 95 -23.61 -6.58 1.68
N PRO A 96 -22.78 -5.66 1.13
CA PRO A 96 -22.02 -5.97 -0.07
C PRO A 96 -21.20 -7.23 0.19
N ASP A 97 -21.32 -8.17 -0.75
CA ASP A 97 -20.56 -9.42 -0.78
C ASP A 97 -19.08 -9.07 -0.62
N PRO A 98 -18.36 -9.55 0.42
CA PRO A 98 -16.94 -9.27 0.60
C PRO A 98 -16.09 -9.75 -0.59
N TRP A 99 -16.65 -10.55 -1.49
CA TRP A 99 -16.01 -11.09 -2.69
C TRP A 99 -16.56 -10.50 -4.00
N ALA A 100 -17.58 -9.61 -3.91
CA ALA A 100 -18.13 -8.94 -5.09
C ALA A 100 -17.31 -7.72 -5.46
N ALA A 101 -16.63 -7.82 -6.56
CA ALA A 101 -15.93 -6.84 -7.39
C ALA A 101 -14.58 -6.29 -6.86
N PRO A 102 -13.47 -6.80 -7.38
CA PRO A 102 -12.15 -6.18 -7.24
C PRO A 102 -11.98 -4.88 -8.03
N GLU A 103 -13.04 -4.34 -8.61
CA GLU A 103 -13.00 -3.23 -9.58
C GLU A 103 -12.98 -1.82 -8.93
N ALA A 104 -13.36 -1.70 -7.65
CA ALA A 104 -13.56 -0.40 -7.00
C ALA A 104 -12.34 0.16 -6.25
N GLY A 105 -11.16 -0.45 -6.36
CA GLY A 105 -9.97 0.00 -5.64
C GLY A 105 -9.25 1.17 -6.29
N GLU A 106 -8.51 1.95 -5.52
CA GLU A 106 -7.61 2.98 -6.03
C GLU A 106 -6.41 2.36 -6.76
N ALA A 107 -6.02 2.88 -7.93
CA ALA A 107 -4.84 2.40 -8.63
C ALA A 107 -3.56 2.76 -7.86
N ILE A 108 -2.80 1.75 -7.44
CA ILE A 108 -1.51 1.92 -6.78
C ILE A 108 -0.42 1.83 -7.85
N VAL A 109 0.34 2.91 -8.01
CA VAL A 109 1.42 3.00 -9.00
C VAL A 109 2.76 2.72 -8.34
N ILE A 110 3.50 1.75 -8.87
CA ILE A 110 4.82 1.36 -8.38
C ILE A 110 5.91 2.10 -9.16
N ASN A 111 6.75 2.85 -8.46
CA ASN A 111 7.94 3.50 -9.03
C ASN A 111 9.11 2.51 -9.15
N SER A 112 9.27 1.62 -8.16
CA SER A 112 10.35 0.65 -8.08
C SER A 112 9.94 -0.52 -7.19
N GLY A 113 10.22 -1.74 -7.62
CA GLY A 113 10.08 -2.95 -6.82
C GLY A 113 11.43 -3.64 -6.68
N TYR A 114 11.60 -4.83 -7.28
CA TYR A 114 12.86 -5.54 -7.26
C TYR A 114 13.97 -4.77 -8.00
N ARG A 115 15.15 -4.79 -7.41
CA ARG A 115 16.40 -4.30 -8.02
C ARG A 115 17.46 -5.38 -7.87
N SER A 116 18.00 -5.87 -8.97
CA SER A 116 19.21 -6.71 -8.89
C SER A 116 20.33 -5.95 -8.18
N PRO A 117 21.34 -6.64 -7.64
CA PRO A 117 22.48 -5.96 -7.00
C PRO A 117 23.11 -4.87 -7.88
N GLU A 118 23.20 -5.12 -9.18
CA GLU A 118 23.75 -4.15 -10.14
C GLU A 118 22.82 -2.95 -10.34
N VAL A 119 21.53 -3.18 -10.54
CA VAL A 119 20.52 -2.11 -10.63
C VAL A 119 20.48 -1.29 -9.35
N ASN A 120 20.55 -1.94 -8.18
CA ASN A 120 20.56 -1.26 -6.88
C ASN A 120 21.78 -0.36 -6.73
N ARG A 121 22.97 -0.82 -7.14
CA ARG A 121 24.20 -0.02 -7.14
C ARG A 121 24.07 1.21 -8.06
N LEU A 122 23.55 1.03 -9.28
CA LEU A 122 23.33 2.11 -10.24
C LEU A 122 22.28 3.13 -9.75
N ALA A 123 21.31 2.67 -8.96
CA ALA A 123 20.31 3.52 -8.34
C ALA A 123 20.80 4.22 -7.06
N GLY A 124 22.04 3.98 -6.62
CA GLY A 124 22.61 4.57 -5.39
C GLY A 124 22.12 3.90 -4.10
N GLY A 125 21.53 2.72 -4.20
CA GLY A 125 21.01 1.99 -3.05
C GLY A 125 22.10 1.26 -2.25
N VAL A 126 21.87 1.06 -0.95
CA VAL A 126 22.77 0.28 -0.09
C VAL A 126 22.71 -1.21 -0.42
N PRO A 127 23.81 -1.99 -0.28
CA PRO A 127 23.80 -3.43 -0.59
C PRO A 127 22.77 -4.24 0.20
N SER A 128 22.44 -3.81 1.42
CA SER A 128 21.44 -4.46 2.30
C SER A 128 20.00 -4.00 2.05
N SER A 129 19.74 -3.31 0.94
CA SER A 129 18.41 -2.81 0.60
C SER A 129 17.38 -3.93 0.45
N ASN A 130 16.18 -3.74 1.02
CA ASN A 130 15.06 -4.66 0.87
C ASN A 130 14.59 -4.83 -0.59
N HIS A 131 14.91 -3.89 -1.49
CA HIS A 131 14.66 -4.03 -2.92
C HIS A 131 15.46 -5.18 -3.55
N VAL A 132 16.68 -5.43 -3.09
CA VAL A 132 17.56 -6.50 -3.62
C VAL A 132 16.98 -7.89 -3.35
N THR A 133 16.23 -8.03 -2.29
CA THR A 133 15.57 -9.29 -1.93
C THR A 133 14.11 -9.38 -2.38
N GLY A 134 13.58 -8.35 -3.06
CA GLY A 134 12.17 -8.27 -3.46
C GLY A 134 11.22 -8.03 -2.29
N CYS A 135 11.73 -7.62 -1.14
CA CYS A 135 10.94 -7.35 0.06
C CYS A 135 10.42 -5.92 0.14
N ALA A 136 10.73 -5.06 -0.83
CA ALA A 136 10.32 -3.65 -0.81
C ALA A 136 9.77 -3.17 -2.15
N VAL A 137 8.92 -2.14 -2.04
CA VAL A 137 8.40 -1.35 -3.15
C VAL A 137 8.42 0.13 -2.81
N ASP A 138 8.60 0.96 -3.84
CA ASP A 138 8.41 2.41 -3.76
C ASP A 138 7.08 2.75 -4.43
N ILE A 139 6.11 3.21 -3.65
CA ILE A 139 4.76 3.56 -4.11
C ILE A 139 4.76 5.03 -4.48
N ARG A 140 4.36 5.34 -5.71
CA ARG A 140 4.20 6.71 -6.17
C ARG A 140 3.08 7.40 -5.41
N CYS A 141 3.33 8.64 -4.95
CA CYS A 141 2.32 9.49 -4.34
C CYS A 141 2.16 10.79 -5.14
N ALA A 142 0.94 11.22 -5.37
CA ALA A 142 0.64 12.48 -6.05
C ALA A 142 1.01 13.71 -5.19
N GLY A 143 1.18 13.52 -3.88
CA GLY A 143 1.57 14.54 -2.92
C GLY A 143 1.62 13.98 -1.51
N LYS A 144 1.98 14.85 -0.56
CA LYS A 144 2.14 14.47 0.86
C LYS A 144 0.85 13.93 1.48
N GLU A 145 -0.30 14.47 1.11
CA GLU A 145 -1.59 14.01 1.63
C GLU A 145 -1.84 12.54 1.26
N GLN A 146 -1.63 12.16 0.00
CA GLN A 146 -1.78 10.78 -0.43
C GLN A 146 -0.74 9.87 0.24
N MET A 147 0.50 10.32 0.37
CA MET A 147 1.56 9.58 1.05
C MET A 147 1.20 9.28 2.50
N ILE A 148 0.72 10.28 3.26
CA ILE A 148 0.29 10.11 4.65
C ILE A 148 -0.95 9.20 4.72
N ARG A 149 -1.90 9.36 3.80
CA ARG A 149 -3.11 8.52 3.73
C ARG A 149 -2.75 7.05 3.51
N TYR A 150 -1.86 6.74 2.58
CA TYR A 150 -1.41 5.37 2.32
C TYR A 150 -0.67 4.80 3.53
N ALA A 151 0.20 5.59 4.16
CA ALA A 151 0.90 5.17 5.37
C ALA A 151 -0.07 4.83 6.51
N ALA A 152 -1.09 5.68 6.74
CA ALA A 152 -2.11 5.43 7.75
C ALA A 152 -2.91 4.15 7.47
N ILE A 153 -3.29 3.90 6.21
CA ILE A 153 -4.00 2.67 5.82
C ILE A 153 -3.13 1.43 6.06
N LEU A 154 -1.84 1.47 5.71
CA LEU A 154 -0.94 0.34 5.94
C LEU A 154 -0.72 0.07 7.42
N LEU A 155 -0.70 1.09 8.27
CA LEU A 155 -0.67 0.94 9.72
C LEU A 155 -1.96 0.32 10.26
N ASP A 156 -3.12 0.78 9.80
CA ASP A 156 -4.43 0.21 10.16
C ASP A 156 -4.48 -1.28 9.77
N ILE A 157 -4.06 -1.63 8.55
CA ILE A 157 -3.98 -3.04 8.09
C ILE A 157 -3.07 -3.86 9.01
N ALA A 158 -1.89 -3.35 9.37
CA ALA A 158 -0.97 -4.03 10.27
C ALA A 158 -1.61 -4.31 11.63
N ASP A 159 -2.27 -3.30 12.20
CA ASP A 159 -2.86 -3.38 13.54
C ASP A 159 -4.11 -4.29 13.58
N GLU A 160 -4.96 -4.19 12.56
CA GLU A 160 -6.18 -5.01 12.45
C GLU A 160 -5.85 -6.49 12.19
N THR A 161 -4.86 -6.76 11.31
CA THR A 161 -4.50 -8.14 10.92
C THR A 161 -3.43 -8.78 11.80
N LYS A 162 -2.84 -8.01 12.74
CA LYS A 162 -1.71 -8.45 13.59
C LYS A 162 -0.49 -8.92 12.78
N ARG A 163 -0.34 -8.42 11.55
CA ARG A 163 0.85 -8.65 10.71
C ARG A 163 1.80 -7.48 10.86
N ASP A 164 3.10 -7.76 10.81
CA ASP A 164 4.13 -6.72 10.83
C ASP A 164 4.75 -6.49 9.45
N PHE A 165 5.27 -5.28 9.27
CA PHE A 165 6.10 -4.86 8.15
C PHE A 165 7.51 -4.48 8.64
N ASP A 166 8.48 -4.47 7.72
CA ASP A 166 9.85 -4.12 8.06
C ASP A 166 10.08 -2.61 8.08
N GLU A 167 9.73 -1.92 6.99
CA GLU A 167 9.91 -0.48 6.84
C GLU A 167 8.69 0.18 6.19
N LEU A 168 8.31 1.34 6.72
CA LEU A 168 7.33 2.26 6.18
C LEU A 168 7.95 3.66 6.20
N LEU A 169 8.60 4.03 5.10
CA LEU A 169 9.35 5.28 5.02
C LEU A 169 8.61 6.26 4.11
N LEU A 170 8.32 7.44 4.65
CA LEU A 170 7.71 8.54 3.92
C LEU A 170 8.86 9.40 3.37
N GLU A 171 9.13 9.29 2.07
CA GLU A 171 10.31 9.86 1.44
C GLU A 171 9.96 11.04 0.54
N GLN A 172 10.80 12.07 0.56
CA GLN A 172 10.64 13.27 -0.24
C GLN A 172 11.97 13.75 -0.82
N HIS A 173 11.98 14.01 -2.14
CA HIS A 173 13.05 14.72 -2.83
C HIS A 173 12.48 15.93 -3.59
N GLY A 174 12.82 17.13 -3.16
CA GLY A 174 12.20 18.35 -3.71
C GLY A 174 10.68 18.34 -3.53
N SER A 175 9.95 18.42 -4.65
CA SER A 175 8.48 18.33 -4.68
C SER A 175 7.94 16.91 -4.84
N VAL A 176 8.79 15.94 -5.16
CA VAL A 176 8.40 14.54 -5.38
C VAL A 176 8.38 13.80 -4.06
N CYS A 177 7.32 13.05 -3.83
CA CYS A 177 7.21 12.18 -2.66
C CYS A 177 6.75 10.77 -3.06
N TRP A 178 7.21 9.79 -2.31
CA TRP A 178 6.82 8.40 -2.46
C TRP A 178 6.84 7.71 -1.10
N LEU A 179 6.19 6.57 -1.03
CA LEU A 179 6.15 5.75 0.15
C LEU A 179 6.98 4.49 -0.10
N HIS A 180 8.09 4.34 0.61
CA HIS A 180 8.84 3.10 0.65
C HIS A 180 8.18 2.15 1.64
N PHE A 181 7.78 0.97 1.19
CA PHE A 181 7.14 -0.05 2.01
C PHE A 181 7.85 -1.38 1.86
N ALA A 182 8.25 -1.99 2.97
CA ALA A 182 8.97 -3.24 2.98
C ALA A 182 8.36 -4.26 3.93
N VAL A 183 8.26 -5.53 3.47
CA VAL A 183 7.76 -6.67 4.26
C VAL A 183 8.68 -7.86 4.05
N ARG A 184 9.32 -8.32 5.11
CA ARG A 184 10.14 -9.54 5.13
C ARG A 184 9.29 -10.76 5.50
N SER A 185 9.82 -11.95 5.27
CA SER A 185 9.19 -13.20 5.71
C SER A 185 9.20 -13.36 7.24
N LYS A 186 10.18 -12.74 7.90
CA LYS A 186 10.40 -12.76 9.36
C LYS A 186 11.23 -11.55 9.77
N ASP A 187 11.33 -11.32 11.07
CA ASP A 187 12.18 -10.28 11.68
C ASP A 187 11.86 -8.87 11.16
N ASN A 188 10.58 -8.60 10.98
CA ASN A 188 10.08 -7.28 10.59
C ASN A 188 10.27 -6.30 11.75
N ARG A 189 10.88 -5.14 11.46
CA ARG A 189 11.30 -4.15 12.47
C ARG A 189 10.26 -3.10 12.81
N ARG A 190 9.17 -3.02 12.03
CA ARG A 190 8.14 -1.97 12.13
C ARG A 190 8.75 -0.55 12.17
N LYS A 191 9.78 -0.32 11.37
CA LYS A 191 10.46 0.97 11.29
C LYS A 191 9.63 1.96 10.50
N ILE A 192 9.32 3.11 11.11
CA ILE A 192 8.57 4.20 10.49
C ILE A 192 9.45 5.45 10.54
N ALA A 193 9.59 6.16 9.42
CA ALA A 193 10.35 7.40 9.39
C ALA A 193 9.91 8.33 8.25
N PHE A 194 10.14 9.64 8.45
CA PHE A 194 10.10 10.66 7.39
C PHE A 194 11.53 10.97 6.96
N LEU A 195 11.81 10.85 5.67
CA LEU A 195 13.15 11.08 5.11
C LEU A 195 13.09 12.15 4.03
N LYS A 196 14.00 13.13 4.14
CA LYS A 196 14.38 13.99 3.03
C LYS A 196 15.62 13.38 2.39
N VAL A 197 15.53 12.99 1.15
CA VAL A 197 16.60 12.35 0.37
C VAL A 197 17.02 13.21 -0.80
#